data_fc1e63a83f426721687a36d6dc82a031
#
_entry.id   fc1e63a83f426721687a36d6dc82a031
#
_cell.length_a   1.000
_cell.length_b   1.000
_cell.length_c   1.000
_cell.angle_alpha   90.00
_cell.angle_beta   90.00
_cell.angle_gamma   90.00
#
_symmetry.space_group_name_H-M   'P 1'
#
loop_
_entity.id
_entity.type
_entity.pdbx_description
1 polymer ?
#
loop_
_entity_poly.entity_id
_entity_poly.type
_entity_poly.pdbx_seq_one_letter_code
_entity_poly.pdbx_strand_id
1 'polypeptide(L)'
;MKSKNTLILIGGIHLNHKPTCGETMKNQLFLKRFNELFEKVIPVDTFQWQKHPWCLVRLFSVLLFHPKAKVIISGSGASRFLINFLYKFPINKNAYFWVVGGDLPIAVRNGKYNVNALNNLVYIPVQGQSMVTDLNGLGVKNAIFVPNSKPITYHPDITQHGQEQLFRFVFLSRIHHEKGIREIAEAATKLDNIGFNGKYIIDFYGAKDAEFAEEFERILKTNDALSYKGYLDLTSDKGYDLLSTYDMMLFPTYWRGEGFPGVVLDANIAGVPIIASDWNLNTEVIDNNRTGIIIPTHDSEALFEAMKKVIAGEIDLYAMKNICVEHVQQYDFRNVLSEELMKRLHLFD
;
A
#
# COMPACT_ATOMS: atom_id res chain seq x y z
N MET A 1 11.27 -15.80 -21.73
CA MET A 1 12.70 -16.25 -21.51
C MET A 1 13.27 -15.37 -20.41
N LYS A 2 13.98 -15.93 -19.41
CA LYS A 2 14.57 -15.12 -18.35
C LYS A 2 15.71 -14.23 -18.88
N SER A 3 15.80 -13.01 -18.30
CA SER A 3 16.92 -12.11 -18.59
C SER A 3 18.23 -12.68 -18.04
N LYS A 4 19.31 -12.60 -18.84
CA LYS A 4 20.67 -13.00 -18.44
C LYS A 4 21.35 -11.96 -17.53
N ASN A 5 20.76 -10.78 -17.38
CA ASN A 5 21.29 -9.76 -16.48
C ASN A 5 21.28 -10.27 -15.03
N THR A 6 22.33 -9.98 -14.31
CA THR A 6 22.32 -10.15 -12.84
C THR A 6 21.55 -8.98 -12.23
N LEU A 7 20.56 -9.28 -11.39
CA LEU A 7 19.82 -8.30 -10.61
C LEU A 7 20.25 -8.36 -9.14
N ILE A 8 20.53 -7.21 -8.54
CA ILE A 8 20.75 -7.06 -7.10
C ILE A 8 19.54 -6.33 -6.53
N LEU A 9 18.84 -6.95 -5.57
CA LEU A 9 17.73 -6.34 -4.84
C LEU A 9 18.19 -5.99 -3.43
N ILE A 10 18.24 -4.69 -3.12
CA ILE A 10 18.66 -4.16 -1.82
C ILE A 10 17.44 -3.55 -1.13
N GLY A 11 17.13 -3.97 0.09
CA GLY A 11 16.00 -3.44 0.86
C GLY A 11 15.74 -4.22 2.13
N GLY A 12 14.77 -3.78 2.93
CA GLY A 12 14.26 -4.54 4.07
C GLY A 12 13.40 -5.71 3.57
N ILE A 13 14.01 -6.87 3.33
CA ILE A 13 13.35 -8.04 2.75
C ILE A 13 12.83 -8.96 3.85
N HIS A 14 13.54 -9.06 4.97
CA HIS A 14 13.25 -9.99 6.07
C HIS A 14 13.23 -11.44 5.57
N LEU A 15 14.34 -11.84 4.94
CA LEU A 15 14.52 -13.17 4.35
C LEU A 15 14.21 -14.29 5.35
N ASN A 16 13.49 -15.32 4.87
CA ASN A 16 13.11 -16.52 5.64
C ASN A 16 12.16 -16.28 6.83
N HIS A 17 11.55 -15.10 6.92
CA HIS A 17 10.56 -14.76 7.93
C HIS A 17 9.28 -14.22 7.29
N LYS A 18 8.16 -14.27 8.04
CA LYS A 18 6.93 -13.60 7.60
C LYS A 18 7.16 -12.08 7.52
N PRO A 19 6.57 -11.39 6.54
CA PRO A 19 6.69 -9.95 6.44
C PRO A 19 6.05 -9.29 7.68
N THR A 20 6.70 -8.23 8.19
CA THR A 20 6.27 -7.53 9.40
C THR A 20 5.65 -6.16 9.12
N CYS A 21 5.80 -5.66 7.88
CA CYS A 21 5.24 -4.38 7.44
C CYS A 21 5.07 -4.37 5.92
N GLY A 22 4.42 -3.33 5.39
CA GLY A 22 4.19 -3.17 3.95
C GLY A 22 5.48 -3.17 3.10
N GLU A 23 6.58 -2.62 3.62
CA GLU A 23 7.88 -2.62 2.93
C GLU A 23 8.43 -4.04 2.77
N THR A 24 8.48 -4.82 3.87
CA THR A 24 9.00 -6.20 3.82
C THR A 24 8.12 -7.09 2.95
N MET A 25 6.81 -6.93 3.01
CA MET A 25 5.87 -7.65 2.15
C MET A 25 6.14 -7.36 0.67
N LYS A 26 6.28 -6.09 0.30
CA LYS A 26 6.54 -5.67 -1.07
C LYS A 26 7.88 -6.18 -1.58
N ASN A 27 8.93 -6.10 -0.77
CA ASN A 27 10.25 -6.57 -1.16
C ASN A 27 10.32 -8.10 -1.32
N GLN A 28 9.56 -8.86 -0.54
CA GLN A 28 9.42 -10.32 -0.74
C GLN A 28 8.67 -10.64 -2.05
N LEU A 29 7.62 -9.88 -2.39
CA LEU A 29 6.93 -10.01 -3.68
C LEU A 29 7.85 -9.65 -4.86
N PHE A 30 8.64 -8.59 -4.75
CA PHE A 30 9.66 -8.25 -5.75
C PHE A 30 10.66 -9.38 -5.92
N LEU A 31 11.21 -9.92 -4.83
CA LEU A 31 12.16 -11.02 -4.89
C LEU A 31 11.55 -12.25 -5.59
N LYS A 32 10.30 -12.59 -5.26
CA LYS A 32 9.58 -13.68 -5.92
C LYS A 32 9.48 -13.43 -7.42
N ARG A 33 8.99 -12.25 -7.84
CA ARG A 33 8.78 -11.93 -9.25
C ARG A 33 10.08 -11.82 -10.03
N PHE A 34 11.11 -11.20 -9.45
CA PHE A 34 12.40 -11.10 -10.12
C PHE A 34 13.07 -12.46 -10.31
N ASN A 35 12.91 -13.41 -9.39
CA ASN A 35 13.39 -14.78 -9.60
C ASN A 35 12.65 -15.50 -10.75
N GLU A 36 11.42 -15.08 -11.09
CA GLU A 36 10.72 -15.58 -12.29
C GLU A 36 11.29 -14.97 -13.57
N LEU A 37 11.71 -13.69 -13.51
CA LEU A 37 12.10 -12.87 -14.67
C LEU A 37 13.60 -12.88 -14.98
N PHE A 38 14.47 -13.10 -14.01
CA PHE A 38 15.93 -13.08 -14.15
C PHE A 38 16.55 -14.44 -13.85
N GLU A 39 17.64 -14.76 -14.54
CA GLU A 39 18.40 -16.00 -14.26
C GLU A 39 19.13 -15.92 -12.91
N LYS A 40 19.60 -14.73 -12.55
CA LYS A 40 20.33 -14.49 -11.30
C LYS A 40 19.83 -13.27 -10.56
N VAL A 41 19.25 -13.50 -9.38
CA VAL A 41 18.85 -12.44 -8.44
C VAL A 41 19.65 -12.58 -7.14
N ILE A 42 20.30 -11.50 -6.70
CA ILE A 42 21.09 -11.46 -5.46
C ILE A 42 20.36 -10.55 -4.46
N PRO A 43 19.66 -11.11 -3.47
CA PRO A 43 19.04 -10.29 -2.43
C PRO A 43 20.09 -9.82 -1.41
N VAL A 44 20.05 -8.54 -1.08
CA VAL A 44 20.80 -7.93 0.02
C VAL A 44 19.80 -7.38 1.02
N ASP A 45 19.57 -8.13 2.07
CA ASP A 45 18.61 -7.78 3.12
C ASP A 45 19.20 -6.74 4.06
N THR A 46 18.57 -5.58 4.10
CA THR A 46 18.93 -4.46 4.99
C THR A 46 17.92 -4.27 6.14
N PHE A 47 17.05 -5.27 6.38
CA PHE A 47 16.10 -5.22 7.49
C PHE A 47 16.82 -5.06 8.82
N GLN A 48 16.46 -4.06 9.59
CA GLN A 48 17.13 -3.71 10.87
C GLN A 48 18.67 -3.60 10.77
N TRP A 49 19.17 -3.06 9.65
CA TRP A 49 20.63 -2.95 9.38
C TRP A 49 21.44 -2.34 10.53
N GLN A 50 20.83 -1.46 11.34
CA GLN A 50 21.46 -0.86 12.52
C GLN A 50 21.80 -1.91 13.58
N LYS A 51 21.00 -2.99 13.68
CA LYS A 51 21.27 -4.14 14.58
C LYS A 51 22.20 -5.18 13.95
N HIS A 52 22.27 -5.19 12.61
CA HIS A 52 23.02 -6.18 11.83
C HIS A 52 23.96 -5.51 10.81
N PRO A 53 24.99 -4.74 11.25
CA PRO A 53 25.82 -3.92 10.37
C PRO A 53 26.62 -4.74 9.34
N TRP A 54 26.81 -6.03 9.55
CA TRP A 54 27.48 -6.93 8.59
C TRP A 54 26.76 -7.01 7.24
N CYS A 55 25.48 -6.67 7.16
CA CYS A 55 24.78 -6.55 5.89
C CYS A 55 25.41 -5.49 4.97
N LEU A 56 26.04 -4.45 5.52
CA LEU A 56 26.78 -3.43 4.74
C LEU A 56 28.04 -3.99 4.10
N VAL A 57 28.78 -4.87 4.82
CA VAL A 57 29.96 -5.55 4.25
C VAL A 57 29.53 -6.40 3.05
N ARG A 58 28.45 -7.18 3.20
CA ARG A 58 27.86 -7.95 2.09
C ARG A 58 27.41 -7.04 0.95
N LEU A 59 26.75 -5.93 1.25
CA LEU A 59 26.29 -4.94 0.28
C LEU A 59 27.46 -4.46 -0.62
N PHE A 60 28.53 -3.96 0.00
CA PHE A 60 29.69 -3.45 -0.74
C PHE A 60 30.42 -4.54 -1.51
N SER A 61 30.59 -5.73 -0.92
CA SER A 61 31.17 -6.88 -1.62
C SER A 61 30.38 -7.24 -2.87
N VAL A 62 29.03 -7.37 -2.76
CA VAL A 62 28.18 -7.71 -3.89
C VAL A 62 28.27 -6.64 -4.99
N LEU A 63 28.26 -5.35 -4.65
CA LEU A 63 28.39 -4.26 -5.64
C LEU A 63 29.76 -4.28 -6.34
N LEU A 64 30.85 -4.52 -5.62
CA LEU A 64 32.20 -4.59 -6.18
C LEU A 64 32.39 -5.79 -7.11
N PHE A 65 31.87 -6.96 -6.73
CA PHE A 65 32.00 -8.17 -7.56
C PHE A 65 31.04 -8.22 -8.75
N HIS A 66 30.00 -7.35 -8.79
CA HIS A 66 29.01 -7.31 -9.85
C HIS A 66 28.80 -5.87 -10.39
N PRO A 67 29.84 -5.20 -10.93
CA PRO A 67 29.75 -3.77 -11.30
C PRO A 67 28.78 -3.49 -12.48
N LYS A 68 28.46 -4.52 -13.27
CA LYS A 68 27.51 -4.43 -14.40
C LYS A 68 26.08 -4.83 -14.03
N ALA A 69 25.85 -5.34 -12.82
CA ALA A 69 24.52 -5.77 -12.41
C ALA A 69 23.52 -4.61 -12.37
N LYS A 70 22.26 -4.91 -12.63
CA LYS A 70 21.14 -3.99 -12.39
C LYS A 70 20.88 -3.96 -10.88
N VAL A 71 20.87 -2.78 -10.27
CA VAL A 71 20.74 -2.63 -8.80
C VAL A 71 19.43 -1.94 -8.48
N ILE A 72 18.52 -2.64 -7.84
CA ILE A 72 17.28 -2.06 -7.33
C ILE A 72 17.44 -1.81 -5.83
N ILE A 73 17.37 -0.53 -5.44
CA ILE A 73 17.30 -0.08 -4.06
C ILE A 73 15.82 0.09 -3.74
N SER A 74 15.28 -0.68 -2.79
CA SER A 74 13.86 -0.63 -2.41
C SER A 74 13.71 -0.35 -0.92
N GLY A 75 12.84 0.62 -0.60
CA GLY A 75 12.54 0.98 0.79
C GLY A 75 13.21 2.25 1.28
N SER A 76 12.90 2.62 2.53
CA SER A 76 13.23 3.94 3.09
C SER A 76 14.52 3.99 3.93
N GLY A 77 14.95 2.88 4.52
CA GLY A 77 15.97 2.88 5.60
C GLY A 77 17.37 3.32 5.16
N ALA A 78 18.08 2.46 4.43
CA ALA A 78 19.46 2.72 3.97
C ALA A 78 19.53 3.41 2.59
N SER A 79 18.40 3.63 1.92
CA SER A 79 18.33 4.08 0.51
C SER A 79 19.04 5.42 0.31
N ARG A 80 18.79 6.41 1.17
CA ARG A 80 19.40 7.74 1.06
C ARG A 80 20.94 7.68 1.17
N PHE A 81 21.45 6.91 2.11
CA PHE A 81 22.90 6.73 2.26
C PHE A 81 23.49 6.08 1.03
N LEU A 82 22.89 5.01 0.53
CA LEU A 82 23.38 4.26 -0.62
C LEU A 82 23.32 5.07 -1.92
N ILE A 83 22.25 5.82 -2.16
CA ILE A 83 22.09 6.72 -3.31
C ILE A 83 23.21 7.78 -3.32
N ASN A 84 23.47 8.46 -2.19
CA ASN A 84 24.53 9.43 -2.07
C ASN A 84 25.92 8.79 -2.20
N PHE A 85 26.10 7.56 -1.69
CA PHE A 85 27.35 6.82 -1.83
C PHE A 85 27.63 6.49 -3.30
N LEU A 86 26.66 5.92 -4.04
CA LEU A 86 26.79 5.59 -5.46
C LEU A 86 26.99 6.84 -6.33
N TYR A 87 26.45 7.99 -5.96
CA TYR A 87 26.68 9.25 -6.62
C TYR A 87 28.15 9.73 -6.47
N LYS A 88 28.70 9.60 -5.26
CA LYS A 88 30.11 9.99 -4.99
C LYS A 88 31.11 8.98 -5.52
N PHE A 89 30.78 7.71 -5.47
CA PHE A 89 31.63 6.59 -5.88
C PHE A 89 30.87 5.73 -6.90
N PRO A 90 30.98 6.03 -8.20
CA PRO A 90 30.15 5.39 -9.24
C PRO A 90 30.61 3.98 -9.59
N ILE A 91 30.67 3.10 -8.60
CA ILE A 91 31.03 1.67 -8.73
C ILE A 91 29.98 0.88 -9.51
N ASN A 92 28.74 1.39 -9.58
CA ASN A 92 27.66 0.84 -10.40
C ASN A 92 26.80 1.99 -10.95
N LYS A 93 26.64 2.02 -12.28
CA LYS A 93 25.84 3.05 -12.99
C LYS A 93 24.43 2.58 -13.34
N ASN A 94 24.07 1.34 -13.02
CA ASN A 94 22.78 0.73 -13.34
C ASN A 94 21.89 0.64 -12.09
N ALA A 95 21.86 1.71 -11.29
CA ALA A 95 21.10 1.75 -10.04
C ALA A 95 19.72 2.40 -10.25
N TYR A 96 18.73 1.83 -9.59
CA TYR A 96 17.32 2.23 -9.57
C TYR A 96 16.90 2.46 -8.14
N PHE A 97 16.04 3.42 -7.88
CA PHE A 97 15.41 3.60 -6.57
C PHE A 97 13.92 3.33 -6.66
N TRP A 98 13.50 2.11 -6.28
CA TRP A 98 12.09 1.74 -6.26
C TRP A 98 11.45 2.19 -4.96
N VAL A 99 10.64 3.24 -5.04
CA VAL A 99 10.07 3.89 -3.86
C VAL A 99 8.93 3.07 -3.29
N VAL A 100 8.98 2.86 -1.97
CA VAL A 100 7.90 2.26 -1.19
C VAL A 100 7.38 3.33 -0.22
N GLY A 101 6.11 3.70 -0.35
CA GLY A 101 5.51 4.81 0.40
C GLY A 101 5.32 6.08 -0.44
N GLY A 102 4.69 7.09 0.15
CA GLY A 102 4.25 8.33 -0.54
C GLY A 102 5.08 9.57 -0.23
N ASP A 103 6.09 9.51 0.64
CA ASP A 103 6.73 10.68 1.24
C ASP A 103 7.97 11.21 0.51
N LEU A 104 8.42 10.55 -0.59
CA LEU A 104 9.62 10.97 -1.30
C LEU A 104 9.56 12.42 -1.79
N PRO A 105 8.46 12.94 -2.41
CA PRO A 105 8.41 14.34 -2.83
C PRO A 105 8.60 15.31 -1.67
N ILE A 106 8.00 15.02 -0.51
CA ILE A 106 8.14 15.82 0.72
C ILE A 106 9.59 15.75 1.23
N ALA A 107 10.21 14.58 1.19
CA ALA A 107 11.59 14.38 1.62
C ALA A 107 12.59 15.13 0.72
N VAL A 108 12.34 15.18 -0.59
CA VAL A 108 13.15 15.97 -1.55
C VAL A 108 12.96 17.46 -1.31
N ARG A 109 11.72 17.94 -1.17
CA ARG A 109 11.41 19.34 -0.86
C ARG A 109 12.08 19.82 0.42
N ASN A 110 12.16 18.97 1.43
CA ASN A 110 12.84 19.24 2.71
C ASN A 110 14.36 19.05 2.67
N GLY A 111 14.96 18.87 1.49
CA GLY A 111 16.40 18.70 1.32
C GLY A 111 17.00 17.40 1.89
N LYS A 112 16.16 16.41 2.21
CA LYS A 112 16.64 15.11 2.71
C LYS A 112 17.35 14.30 1.64
N TYR A 113 17.05 14.52 0.36
CA TYR A 113 17.71 13.88 -0.78
C TYR A 113 18.41 14.91 -1.67
N ASN A 114 19.58 14.57 -2.15
CA ASN A 114 20.29 15.35 -3.16
C ASN A 114 19.69 15.07 -4.54
N VAL A 115 19.13 16.08 -5.18
CA VAL A 115 18.49 15.98 -6.51
C VAL A 115 19.46 15.47 -7.57
N ASN A 116 20.72 15.90 -7.55
CA ASN A 116 21.72 15.43 -8.50
C ASN A 116 22.03 13.93 -8.28
N ALA A 117 22.05 13.47 -7.04
CA ALA A 117 22.23 12.05 -6.74
C ALA A 117 21.01 11.21 -7.19
N LEU A 118 19.80 11.74 -7.07
CA LEU A 118 18.59 11.11 -7.62
C LEU A 118 18.65 11.05 -9.15
N ASN A 119 19.03 12.14 -9.81
CA ASN A 119 19.13 12.19 -11.27
C ASN A 119 20.28 11.33 -11.84
N ASN A 120 21.21 10.88 -11.01
CA ASN A 120 22.26 9.93 -11.42
C ASN A 120 21.77 8.47 -11.46
N LEU A 121 20.59 8.18 -10.93
CA LEU A 121 19.95 6.87 -11.04
C LEU A 121 19.35 6.69 -12.44
N VAL A 122 19.15 5.44 -12.87
CA VAL A 122 18.54 5.17 -14.19
C VAL A 122 17.07 5.58 -14.17
N TYR A 123 16.30 5.04 -13.24
CA TYR A 123 14.89 5.39 -12.99
C TYR A 123 14.56 5.36 -11.51
N ILE A 124 13.51 6.10 -11.15
CA ILE A 124 12.90 6.13 -9.82
C ILE A 124 11.42 5.75 -9.96
N PRO A 125 11.08 4.45 -9.97
CA PRO A 125 9.68 4.02 -9.94
C PRO A 125 8.98 4.50 -8.65
N VAL A 126 7.90 5.27 -8.82
CA VAL A 126 7.05 5.80 -7.75
C VAL A 126 5.61 5.35 -7.93
N GLN A 127 4.82 5.36 -6.87
CA GLN A 127 3.53 4.69 -6.83
C GLN A 127 2.34 5.55 -7.28
N GLY A 128 2.52 6.85 -7.48
CA GLY A 128 1.47 7.79 -7.91
C GLY A 128 1.93 8.67 -9.06
N GLN A 129 0.99 9.03 -9.93
CA GLN A 129 1.24 9.99 -11.02
C GLN A 129 1.49 11.40 -10.45
N SER A 130 0.80 11.77 -9.38
CA SER A 130 1.06 13.01 -8.64
C SER A 130 2.49 13.07 -8.10
N MET A 131 3.02 11.94 -7.60
CA MET A 131 4.42 11.86 -7.16
C MET A 131 5.41 12.15 -8.29
N VAL A 132 5.14 11.65 -9.53
CA VAL A 132 5.96 11.95 -10.71
C VAL A 132 5.95 13.45 -11.00
N THR A 133 4.76 14.05 -10.99
CA THR A 133 4.56 15.49 -11.23
C THR A 133 5.30 16.34 -10.20
N ASP A 134 5.15 16.02 -8.91
CA ASP A 134 5.81 16.71 -7.80
C ASP A 134 7.33 16.60 -7.88
N LEU A 135 7.86 15.40 -8.13
CA LEU A 135 9.30 15.18 -8.26
C LEU A 135 9.89 15.90 -9.45
N ASN A 136 9.18 15.93 -10.59
CA ASN A 136 9.58 16.72 -11.75
C ASN A 136 9.64 18.22 -11.43
N GLY A 137 8.65 18.75 -10.71
CA GLY A 137 8.63 20.13 -10.23
C GLY A 137 9.79 20.46 -9.27
N LEU A 138 10.34 19.45 -8.59
CA LEU A 138 11.51 19.57 -7.72
C LEU A 138 12.84 19.31 -8.44
N GLY A 139 12.83 19.12 -9.77
CA GLY A 139 14.03 18.90 -10.59
C GLY A 139 14.51 17.45 -10.70
N VAL A 140 13.76 16.48 -10.21
CA VAL A 140 14.03 15.05 -10.39
C VAL A 140 13.40 14.58 -11.71
N LYS A 141 14.21 14.20 -12.71
CA LYS A 141 13.80 14.04 -14.11
C LYS A 141 13.53 12.59 -14.52
N ASN A 142 13.90 11.62 -13.69
CA ASN A 142 13.87 10.19 -13.98
C ASN A 142 12.84 9.43 -13.12
N ALA A 143 11.90 10.14 -12.51
CA ALA A 143 10.76 9.55 -11.85
C ALA A 143 9.79 8.96 -12.89
N ILE A 144 9.28 7.75 -12.62
CA ILE A 144 8.32 7.06 -13.49
C ILE A 144 7.22 6.41 -12.66
N PHE A 145 5.99 6.50 -13.14
CA PHE A 145 4.86 5.86 -12.48
C PHE A 145 4.88 4.33 -12.64
N VAL A 146 4.86 3.63 -11.52
CA VAL A 146 4.65 2.19 -11.42
C VAL A 146 3.78 1.92 -10.18
N PRO A 147 2.52 1.54 -10.34
CA PRO A 147 1.59 1.40 -9.23
C PRO A 147 2.03 0.31 -8.24
N ASN A 148 1.46 0.32 -7.05
CA ASN A 148 1.55 -0.82 -6.16
C ASN A 148 0.85 -2.04 -6.79
N SER A 149 1.20 -3.23 -6.34
CA SER A 149 0.67 -4.47 -6.91
C SER A 149 0.62 -5.58 -5.89
N LYS A 150 -0.29 -6.52 -6.09
CA LYS A 150 -0.44 -7.74 -5.29
C LYS A 150 -0.69 -8.96 -6.17
N PRO A 151 -0.38 -10.18 -5.70
CA PRO A 151 -0.88 -11.38 -6.36
C PRO A 151 -2.42 -11.43 -6.26
N ILE A 152 -3.10 -11.60 -7.38
CA ILE A 152 -4.54 -11.76 -7.43
C ILE A 152 -4.84 -13.20 -7.75
N THR A 153 -5.07 -14.00 -6.71
CA THR A 153 -5.37 -15.43 -6.81
C THR A 153 -6.74 -15.79 -6.22
N TYR A 154 -7.32 -14.87 -5.46
CA TYR A 154 -8.62 -15.04 -4.84
C TYR A 154 -9.73 -14.50 -5.77
N HIS A 155 -10.86 -15.21 -5.79
CA HIS A 155 -12.06 -14.85 -6.55
C HIS A 155 -13.27 -14.93 -5.62
N PRO A 156 -13.82 -13.77 -5.18
CA PRO A 156 -14.96 -13.75 -4.28
C PRO A 156 -16.24 -14.20 -4.98
N ASP A 157 -17.12 -14.85 -4.23
CA ASP A 157 -18.50 -15.03 -4.66
C ASP A 157 -19.33 -13.79 -4.28
N ILE A 158 -19.63 -12.95 -5.27
CA ILE A 158 -20.32 -11.69 -5.05
C ILE A 158 -21.82 -11.94 -4.98
N THR A 159 -22.38 -11.78 -3.79
CA THR A 159 -23.81 -11.91 -3.55
C THR A 159 -24.48 -10.55 -3.33
N GLN A 160 -25.77 -10.45 -3.65
CA GLN A 160 -26.57 -9.27 -3.33
C GLN A 160 -26.83 -9.20 -1.82
N HIS A 161 -26.78 -8.00 -1.28
CA HIS A 161 -27.17 -7.74 0.10
C HIS A 161 -28.68 -7.94 0.27
N GLY A 162 -29.10 -8.76 1.24
CA GLY A 162 -30.51 -8.99 1.53
C GLY A 162 -31.14 -7.80 2.28
N GLN A 163 -32.41 -7.50 2.01
CA GLN A 163 -33.09 -6.32 2.58
C GLN A 163 -33.16 -6.27 4.12
N GLU A 164 -33.12 -7.43 4.79
CA GLU A 164 -33.12 -7.53 6.25
C GLU A 164 -31.73 -7.83 6.83
N GLN A 165 -30.72 -7.82 6.02
CA GLN A 165 -29.37 -8.21 6.43
C GLN A 165 -28.65 -7.02 7.09
N LEU A 166 -27.93 -7.31 8.20
CA LEU A 166 -27.11 -6.34 8.91
C LEU A 166 -25.96 -5.85 8.03
N PHE A 167 -25.81 -4.54 7.85
CA PHE A 167 -24.69 -3.97 7.13
C PHE A 167 -23.37 -4.15 7.88
N ARG A 168 -22.36 -4.64 7.20
CA ARG A 168 -21.06 -4.97 7.77
C ARG A 168 -19.99 -4.07 7.18
N PHE A 169 -19.57 -3.10 7.98
CA PHE A 169 -18.40 -2.28 7.65
C PHE A 169 -17.14 -2.90 8.26
N VAL A 170 -16.02 -2.73 7.58
CA VAL A 170 -14.71 -3.14 8.08
C VAL A 170 -13.73 -1.96 8.04
N PHE A 171 -12.96 -1.81 9.10
CA PHE A 171 -11.73 -1.02 9.12
C PHE A 171 -10.55 -1.98 9.14
N LEU A 172 -9.62 -1.81 8.19
CA LEU A 172 -8.47 -2.72 8.04
C LEU A 172 -7.19 -1.90 7.90
N SER A 173 -6.58 -1.55 9.01
CA SER A 173 -5.31 -0.84 9.07
C SER A 173 -4.75 -0.91 10.49
N ARG A 174 -3.53 -0.41 10.69
CA ARG A 174 -3.00 -0.18 12.02
C ARG A 174 -3.95 0.72 12.82
N ILE A 175 -4.23 0.35 14.06
CA ILE A 175 -5.07 1.14 14.98
C ILE A 175 -4.25 2.33 15.48
N HIS A 176 -4.38 3.45 14.79
CA HIS A 176 -3.63 4.68 15.01
C HIS A 176 -4.54 5.89 14.78
N HIS A 177 -4.34 6.99 15.50
CA HIS A 177 -5.23 8.16 15.43
C HIS A 177 -5.34 8.75 14.01
N GLU A 178 -4.24 8.83 13.26
CA GLU A 178 -4.25 9.36 11.87
C GLU A 178 -4.91 8.40 10.84
N LYS A 179 -5.47 7.30 11.28
CA LYS A 179 -6.22 6.38 10.43
C LYS A 179 -7.74 6.64 10.42
N GLY A 180 -8.18 7.73 11.06
CA GLY A 180 -9.56 8.19 10.99
C GLY A 180 -10.54 7.41 11.87
N ILE A 181 -10.05 6.78 12.93
CA ILE A 181 -10.90 5.98 13.84
C ILE A 181 -11.87 6.86 14.62
N ARG A 182 -11.47 8.09 14.97
CA ARG A 182 -12.36 9.06 15.63
C ARG A 182 -13.51 9.46 14.71
N GLU A 183 -13.21 9.74 13.46
CA GLU A 183 -14.18 10.08 12.41
C GLU A 183 -15.19 8.93 12.20
N ILE A 184 -14.73 7.69 12.26
CA ILE A 184 -15.61 6.50 12.20
C ILE A 184 -16.55 6.46 13.41
N ALA A 185 -16.04 6.65 14.63
CA ALA A 185 -16.86 6.63 15.84
C ALA A 185 -17.90 7.77 15.88
N GLU A 186 -17.53 8.97 15.44
CA GLU A 186 -18.44 10.11 15.31
C GLU A 186 -19.53 9.83 14.27
N ALA A 187 -19.18 9.28 13.11
CA ALA A 187 -20.15 8.90 12.08
C ALA A 187 -21.12 7.83 12.58
N ALA A 188 -20.61 6.80 13.29
CA ALA A 188 -21.43 5.78 13.91
C ALA A 188 -22.42 6.36 14.93
N THR A 189 -21.98 7.28 15.79
CA THR A 189 -22.87 7.95 16.75
C THR A 189 -23.98 8.75 16.04
N LYS A 190 -23.67 9.43 14.94
CA LYS A 190 -24.68 10.15 14.14
C LYS A 190 -25.68 9.20 13.49
N LEU A 191 -25.25 8.04 13.01
CA LEU A 191 -26.15 7.01 12.47
C LEU A 191 -27.15 6.51 13.52
N ASP A 192 -26.69 6.24 14.73
CA ASP A 192 -27.57 5.80 15.83
C ASP A 192 -28.59 6.87 16.20
N ASN A 193 -28.18 8.15 16.25
CA ASN A 193 -29.05 9.28 16.58
C ASN A 193 -30.21 9.45 15.58
N ILE A 194 -30.07 8.95 14.35
CA ILE A 194 -31.14 8.99 13.32
C ILE A 194 -31.86 7.64 13.14
N GLY A 195 -31.67 6.67 14.08
CA GLY A 195 -32.42 5.44 14.12
C GLY A 195 -31.83 4.28 13.28
N PHE A 196 -30.54 4.30 12.97
CA PHE A 196 -29.85 3.17 12.35
C PHE A 196 -29.20 2.21 13.36
N ASN A 197 -29.41 2.42 14.66
CA ASN A 197 -28.96 1.49 15.69
C ASN A 197 -29.46 0.05 15.40
N GLY A 198 -28.56 -0.92 15.49
CA GLY A 198 -28.83 -2.33 15.21
C GLY A 198 -28.98 -2.68 13.72
N LYS A 199 -28.76 -1.74 12.80
CA LYS A 199 -28.78 -2.00 11.35
C LYS A 199 -27.40 -2.20 10.73
N TYR A 200 -26.32 -1.92 11.47
CA TYR A 200 -24.95 -2.06 11.00
C TYR A 200 -24.00 -2.50 12.10
N ILE A 201 -22.83 -2.98 11.71
CA ILE A 201 -21.66 -3.20 12.58
C ILE A 201 -20.41 -2.65 11.91
N ILE A 202 -19.39 -2.34 12.71
CA ILE A 202 -18.07 -1.89 12.27
C ILE A 202 -17.01 -2.71 12.98
N ASP A 203 -16.36 -3.60 12.23
CA ASP A 203 -15.30 -4.44 12.75
C ASP A 203 -13.90 -3.84 12.44
N PHE A 204 -13.07 -3.69 13.47
CA PHE A 204 -11.73 -3.15 13.37
C PHE A 204 -10.69 -4.26 13.38
N TYR A 205 -9.84 -4.30 12.35
CA TYR A 205 -8.69 -5.19 12.27
C TYR A 205 -7.39 -4.39 12.15
N GLY A 206 -6.38 -4.82 12.91
CA GLY A 206 -5.03 -4.30 12.82
C GLY A 206 -4.29 -4.26 14.15
N ALA A 207 -2.97 -4.10 14.09
CA ALA A 207 -2.17 -3.96 15.31
C ALA A 207 -2.47 -2.61 15.97
N LYS A 208 -2.66 -2.63 17.30
CA LYS A 208 -2.85 -1.42 18.10
C LYS A 208 -1.51 -0.70 18.27
N ASP A 209 -1.50 0.60 17.97
CA ASP A 209 -0.42 1.48 18.35
C ASP A 209 -0.47 1.75 19.85
N ALA A 210 0.67 1.66 20.52
CA ALA A 210 0.74 1.78 21.98
C ALA A 210 0.23 3.15 22.50
N GLU A 211 0.51 4.22 21.74
CA GLU A 211 0.10 5.58 22.13
C GLU A 211 -1.41 5.84 21.98
N PHE A 212 -2.09 5.06 21.13
CA PHE A 212 -3.51 5.22 20.86
C PHE A 212 -4.38 4.11 21.47
N ALA A 213 -3.78 3.07 22.03
CA ALA A 213 -4.50 1.87 22.49
C ALA A 213 -5.56 2.16 23.55
N GLU A 214 -5.26 2.97 24.56
CA GLU A 214 -6.22 3.30 25.63
C GLU A 214 -7.38 4.15 25.12
N GLU A 215 -7.13 5.07 24.21
CA GLU A 215 -8.18 5.88 23.59
C GLU A 215 -9.08 5.00 22.72
N PHE A 216 -8.49 4.10 21.94
CA PHE A 216 -9.25 3.14 21.12
C PHE A 216 -10.18 2.27 21.96
N GLU A 217 -9.74 1.75 23.11
CA GLU A 217 -10.60 0.99 24.02
C GLU A 217 -11.77 1.84 24.58
N ARG A 218 -11.57 3.14 24.76
CA ARG A 218 -12.66 4.05 25.13
C ARG A 218 -13.63 4.27 23.98
N ILE A 219 -13.13 4.44 22.77
CA ILE A 219 -13.92 4.58 21.56
C ILE A 219 -14.83 3.37 21.36
N LEU A 220 -14.31 2.14 21.49
CA LEU A 220 -15.11 0.93 21.34
C LEU A 220 -16.30 0.85 22.31
N LYS A 221 -16.24 1.53 23.46
CA LYS A 221 -17.34 1.56 24.46
C LYS A 221 -18.38 2.64 24.18
N THR A 222 -18.17 3.51 23.20
CA THR A 222 -19.12 4.59 22.88
C THR A 222 -20.29 4.14 22.04
N ASN A 223 -20.16 2.99 21.38
CA ASN A 223 -21.17 2.49 20.44
C ASN A 223 -21.08 0.95 20.32
N ASP A 224 -22.19 0.25 20.53
CA ASP A 224 -22.27 -1.21 20.53
C ASP A 224 -22.01 -1.82 19.13
N ALA A 225 -22.11 -1.03 18.05
CA ALA A 225 -21.78 -1.46 16.69
C ALA A 225 -20.27 -1.60 16.45
N LEU A 226 -19.40 -1.02 17.32
CA LEU A 226 -17.97 -1.04 17.15
C LEU A 226 -17.33 -2.26 17.82
N SER A 227 -16.51 -3.00 17.08
CA SER A 227 -15.89 -4.23 17.59
C SER A 227 -14.45 -4.39 17.12
N TYR A 228 -13.51 -4.69 18.03
CA TYR A 228 -12.14 -5.03 17.66
C TYR A 228 -11.99 -6.53 17.48
N LYS A 229 -11.49 -6.97 16.33
CA LYS A 229 -11.35 -8.39 15.95
C LYS A 229 -9.89 -8.88 15.89
N GLY A 230 -8.94 -8.03 16.24
CA GLY A 230 -7.52 -8.41 16.22
C GLY A 230 -6.89 -8.24 14.85
N TYR A 231 -6.16 -9.24 14.38
CA TYR A 231 -5.45 -9.22 13.10
C TYR A 231 -6.17 -10.07 12.06
N LEU A 232 -6.29 -9.56 10.84
CA LEU A 232 -6.79 -10.29 9.67
C LEU A 232 -5.61 -10.70 8.79
N ASP A 233 -5.38 -12.01 8.66
CA ASP A 233 -4.30 -12.56 7.83
C ASP A 233 -4.78 -12.72 6.38
N LEU A 234 -4.37 -11.81 5.51
CA LEU A 234 -4.65 -11.82 4.06
C LEU A 234 -3.54 -12.52 3.25
N THR A 235 -2.77 -13.40 3.86
CA THR A 235 -1.80 -14.25 3.14
C THR A 235 -2.40 -15.56 2.65
N SER A 236 -3.67 -15.82 2.96
CA SER A 236 -4.43 -17.02 2.59
C SER A 236 -5.87 -16.69 2.19
N ASP A 237 -6.51 -17.59 1.46
CA ASP A 237 -7.89 -17.44 1.00
C ASP A 237 -8.88 -17.26 2.18
N LYS A 238 -8.63 -17.92 3.33
CA LYS A 238 -9.47 -17.75 4.52
C LYS A 238 -9.63 -16.31 5.00
N GLY A 239 -8.56 -15.51 4.88
CA GLY A 239 -8.61 -14.10 5.21
C GLY A 239 -9.46 -13.32 4.22
N TYR A 240 -9.34 -13.63 2.94
CA TYR A 240 -10.16 -13.05 1.89
C TYR A 240 -11.62 -13.52 1.96
N ASP A 241 -11.88 -14.79 2.31
CA ASP A 241 -13.23 -15.31 2.55
C ASP A 241 -13.93 -14.49 3.66
N LEU A 242 -13.22 -14.20 4.75
CA LEU A 242 -13.76 -13.35 5.80
C LEU A 242 -13.94 -11.90 5.32
N LEU A 243 -12.94 -11.33 4.63
CA LEU A 243 -13.02 -9.96 4.13
C LEU A 243 -14.18 -9.78 3.15
N SER A 244 -14.43 -10.73 2.25
CA SER A 244 -15.52 -10.70 1.27
C SER A 244 -16.92 -10.68 1.88
N THR A 245 -17.06 -11.07 3.17
CA THR A 245 -18.34 -11.01 3.90
C THR A 245 -18.74 -9.59 4.31
N TYR A 246 -17.84 -8.61 4.19
CA TYR A 246 -18.15 -7.22 4.48
C TYR A 246 -18.76 -6.51 3.27
N ASP A 247 -19.55 -5.49 3.56
CA ASP A 247 -20.25 -4.73 2.54
C ASP A 247 -19.39 -3.56 2.03
N MET A 248 -18.64 -2.92 2.94
CA MET A 248 -17.81 -1.78 2.59
C MET A 248 -16.67 -1.59 3.61
N MET A 249 -15.51 -1.18 3.12
CA MET A 249 -14.37 -0.81 3.96
C MET A 249 -14.39 0.69 4.27
N LEU A 250 -14.08 1.04 5.51
CA LEU A 250 -13.89 2.41 5.96
C LEU A 250 -12.40 2.72 6.04
N PHE A 251 -11.94 3.71 5.27
CA PHE A 251 -10.53 4.10 5.17
C PHE A 251 -10.34 5.63 5.19
N PRO A 252 -10.87 6.34 6.21
CA PRO A 252 -10.76 7.80 6.32
C PRO A 252 -9.39 8.24 6.83
N THR A 253 -8.32 7.68 6.29
CA THR A 253 -6.94 7.91 6.72
C THR A 253 -6.46 9.31 6.34
N TYR A 254 -5.66 9.92 7.23
CA TYR A 254 -4.84 11.10 6.95
C TYR A 254 -3.37 10.87 7.38
N TRP A 255 -2.97 9.60 7.42
CA TRP A 255 -1.60 9.22 7.72
C TRP A 255 -0.64 9.78 6.68
N ARG A 256 0.32 10.61 7.14
CA ARG A 256 1.25 11.32 6.26
C ARG A 256 2.11 10.39 5.40
N GLY A 257 2.46 9.21 5.89
CA GLY A 257 3.26 8.20 5.16
C GLY A 257 2.44 7.29 4.25
N GLU A 258 1.12 7.54 4.08
CA GLU A 258 0.30 6.74 3.16
C GLU A 258 0.82 6.93 1.74
N GLY A 259 1.17 5.82 1.10
CA GLY A 259 1.49 5.81 -0.32
C GLY A 259 0.30 5.27 -1.10
N PHE A 260 0.57 4.36 -2.04
CA PHE A 260 -0.47 3.56 -2.68
C PHE A 260 -0.91 2.46 -1.69
N PRO A 261 -2.09 2.57 -1.06
CA PRO A 261 -2.44 1.71 0.07
C PRO A 261 -2.73 0.28 -0.38
N GLY A 262 -1.91 -0.66 0.07
CA GLY A 262 -2.09 -2.07 -0.27
C GLY A 262 -3.40 -2.66 0.23
N VAL A 263 -3.97 -2.11 1.29
CA VAL A 263 -5.26 -2.53 1.85
C VAL A 263 -6.43 -2.22 0.91
N VAL A 264 -6.33 -1.17 0.09
CA VAL A 264 -7.33 -0.86 -0.96
C VAL A 264 -7.34 -1.97 -2.01
N LEU A 265 -6.16 -2.49 -2.39
CA LEU A 265 -6.11 -3.64 -3.28
C LEU A 265 -6.70 -4.89 -2.63
N ASP A 266 -6.44 -5.13 -1.33
CA ASP A 266 -7.03 -6.26 -0.61
C ASP A 266 -8.56 -6.20 -0.60
N ALA A 267 -9.12 -5.03 -0.30
CA ALA A 267 -10.56 -4.83 -0.32
C ALA A 267 -11.15 -5.10 -1.73
N ASN A 268 -10.53 -4.54 -2.77
CA ASN A 268 -11.01 -4.76 -4.15
C ASN A 268 -10.85 -6.22 -4.60
N ILE A 269 -9.81 -6.94 -4.18
CA ILE A 269 -9.65 -8.40 -4.41
C ILE A 269 -10.80 -9.17 -3.77
N ALA A 270 -11.22 -8.77 -2.58
CA ALA A 270 -12.35 -9.37 -1.87
C ALA A 270 -13.72 -8.90 -2.39
N GLY A 271 -13.78 -8.00 -3.37
CA GLY A 271 -15.02 -7.40 -3.85
C GLY A 271 -15.67 -6.46 -2.83
N VAL A 272 -14.87 -5.77 -2.01
CA VAL A 272 -15.35 -4.85 -0.97
C VAL A 272 -15.04 -3.42 -1.38
N PRO A 273 -16.05 -2.61 -1.73
CA PRO A 273 -15.89 -1.19 -2.02
C PRO A 273 -15.43 -0.39 -0.78
N ILE A 274 -14.97 0.84 -1.00
CA ILE A 274 -14.27 1.60 0.04
C ILE A 274 -14.85 3.00 0.17
N ILE A 275 -15.11 3.45 1.41
CA ILE A 275 -15.26 4.87 1.71
C ILE A 275 -13.90 5.36 2.21
N ALA A 276 -13.25 6.26 1.48
CA ALA A 276 -11.92 6.75 1.78
C ALA A 276 -11.84 8.27 1.73
N SER A 277 -10.94 8.84 2.54
CA SER A 277 -10.57 10.26 2.43
C SER A 277 -9.84 10.56 1.12
N ASP A 278 -9.92 11.81 0.66
CA ASP A 278 -9.18 12.37 -0.49
C ASP A 278 -7.69 12.59 -0.18
N TRP A 279 -7.09 11.71 0.63
CA TRP A 279 -5.73 11.81 1.13
C TRP A 279 -4.72 11.12 0.22
N ASN A 280 -3.61 11.81 -0.06
CA ASN A 280 -2.48 11.29 -0.84
C ASN A 280 -2.94 10.60 -2.15
N LEU A 281 -2.58 9.30 -2.31
CA LEU A 281 -2.87 8.54 -3.54
C LEU A 281 -4.25 7.86 -3.54
N ASN A 282 -5.09 8.04 -2.53
CA ASN A 282 -6.41 7.41 -2.49
C ASN A 282 -7.24 7.75 -3.73
N THR A 283 -7.19 9.02 -4.18
CA THR A 283 -7.91 9.49 -5.37
C THR A 283 -7.35 8.97 -6.71
N GLU A 284 -6.13 8.44 -6.71
CA GLU A 284 -5.52 7.81 -7.89
C GLU A 284 -5.83 6.29 -7.96
N VAL A 285 -6.21 5.69 -6.82
CA VAL A 285 -6.41 4.24 -6.68
C VAL A 285 -7.88 3.86 -6.67
N ILE A 286 -8.70 4.71 -6.07
CA ILE A 286 -10.14 4.51 -5.94
C ILE A 286 -10.86 5.28 -7.05
N ASP A 287 -11.56 4.54 -7.89
CA ASP A 287 -12.43 5.13 -8.92
C ASP A 287 -13.73 5.56 -8.24
N ASN A 288 -13.85 6.88 -8.00
CA ASN A 288 -14.94 7.46 -7.21
C ASN A 288 -16.33 7.11 -7.80
N ASN A 289 -17.24 6.67 -6.96
CA ASN A 289 -18.57 6.15 -7.28
C ASN A 289 -18.58 4.85 -8.12
N ARG A 290 -17.43 4.22 -8.33
CA ARG A 290 -17.32 2.92 -9.03
C ARG A 290 -16.68 1.83 -8.17
N THR A 291 -15.51 2.07 -7.56
CA THR A 291 -14.87 1.14 -6.63
C THR A 291 -14.94 1.61 -5.19
N GLY A 292 -15.48 2.80 -4.95
CA GLY A 292 -15.64 3.37 -3.63
C GLY A 292 -16.19 4.80 -3.68
N ILE A 293 -16.20 5.45 -2.53
CA ILE A 293 -16.67 6.82 -2.33
C ILE A 293 -15.51 7.61 -1.74
N ILE A 294 -15.12 8.69 -2.38
CA ILE A 294 -14.12 9.62 -1.85
C ILE A 294 -14.84 10.73 -1.07
N ILE A 295 -14.39 10.95 0.16
CA ILE A 295 -14.86 11.98 1.06
C ILE A 295 -13.74 12.97 1.42
N PRO A 296 -14.03 14.20 1.84
CA PRO A 296 -13.00 15.11 2.34
C PRO A 296 -12.27 14.54 3.57
N THR A 297 -10.98 14.81 3.66
CA THR A 297 -10.16 14.44 4.83
C THR A 297 -10.64 15.19 6.09
N HIS A 298 -10.65 14.52 7.25
CA HIS A 298 -11.13 15.03 8.53
C HIS A 298 -12.63 15.41 8.57
N ASP A 299 -13.44 14.81 7.73
CA ASP A 299 -14.86 15.11 7.64
C ASP A 299 -15.73 13.90 8.06
N SER A 300 -16.05 13.84 9.36
CA SER A 300 -16.93 12.83 9.93
C SER A 300 -18.38 12.97 9.47
N GLU A 301 -18.81 14.18 9.02
CA GLU A 301 -20.14 14.38 8.45
C GLU A 301 -20.24 13.76 7.06
N ALA A 302 -19.24 13.97 6.20
CA ALA A 302 -19.20 13.34 4.88
C ALA A 302 -19.12 11.80 5.00
N LEU A 303 -18.39 11.30 6.00
CA LEU A 303 -18.33 9.85 6.27
C LEU A 303 -19.70 9.31 6.70
N PHE A 304 -20.37 9.99 7.63
CA PHE A 304 -21.73 9.66 8.08
C PHE A 304 -22.71 9.62 6.90
N GLU A 305 -22.74 10.69 6.07
CA GLU A 305 -23.64 10.76 4.91
C GLU A 305 -23.37 9.62 3.89
N ALA A 306 -22.08 9.29 3.64
CA ALA A 306 -21.73 8.18 2.77
C ALA A 306 -22.21 6.84 3.34
N MET A 307 -21.97 6.57 4.63
CA MET A 307 -22.44 5.35 5.29
C MET A 307 -23.96 5.26 5.30
N LYS A 308 -24.67 6.36 5.57
CA LYS A 308 -26.13 6.45 5.55
C LYS A 308 -26.70 6.06 4.19
N LYS A 309 -26.16 6.59 3.09
CA LYS A 309 -26.59 6.24 1.73
C LYS A 309 -26.41 4.77 1.41
N VAL A 310 -25.30 4.19 1.87
CA VAL A 310 -25.05 2.74 1.71
C VAL A 310 -26.11 1.92 2.42
N ILE A 311 -26.36 2.20 3.71
CA ILE A 311 -27.35 1.46 4.53
C ILE A 311 -28.77 1.68 4.01
N ALA A 312 -29.09 2.88 3.51
CA ALA A 312 -30.40 3.20 2.94
C ALA A 312 -30.65 2.56 1.56
N GLY A 313 -29.64 1.88 0.97
CA GLY A 313 -29.76 1.26 -0.34
C GLY A 313 -29.78 2.26 -1.50
N GLU A 314 -29.29 3.48 -1.30
CA GLU A 314 -29.19 4.51 -2.33
C GLU A 314 -28.03 4.25 -3.32
N ILE A 315 -27.16 3.28 -2.99
CA ILE A 315 -25.98 2.89 -3.75
C ILE A 315 -26.12 1.45 -4.20
N ASP A 316 -25.92 1.18 -5.49
CA ASP A 316 -25.85 -0.18 -6.02
C ASP A 316 -24.53 -0.86 -5.60
N LEU A 317 -24.50 -1.41 -4.39
CA LEU A 317 -23.35 -2.12 -3.87
C LEU A 317 -23.00 -3.35 -4.68
N TYR A 318 -23.98 -4.06 -5.22
CA TYR A 318 -23.70 -5.26 -6.02
C TYR A 318 -22.90 -4.92 -7.28
N ALA A 319 -23.31 -3.89 -8.00
CA ALA A 319 -22.58 -3.39 -9.16
C ALA A 319 -21.18 -2.92 -8.75
N MET A 320 -21.07 -2.17 -7.64
CA MET A 320 -19.78 -1.64 -7.15
C MET A 320 -18.82 -2.76 -6.73
N LYS A 321 -19.30 -3.81 -6.05
CA LYS A 321 -18.52 -5.00 -5.68
C LYS A 321 -17.93 -5.70 -6.91
N ASN A 322 -18.74 -5.92 -7.95
CA ASN A 322 -18.27 -6.53 -9.20
C ASN A 322 -17.20 -5.66 -9.90
N ILE A 323 -17.42 -4.34 -9.93
CA ILE A 323 -16.45 -3.40 -10.51
C ILE A 323 -15.11 -3.44 -9.73
N CYS A 324 -15.14 -3.58 -8.40
CA CYS A 324 -13.91 -3.73 -7.60
C CYS A 324 -13.06 -4.93 -8.07
N VAL A 325 -13.70 -6.09 -8.27
CA VAL A 325 -13.02 -7.33 -8.71
C VAL A 325 -12.44 -7.19 -10.12
N GLU A 326 -13.13 -6.50 -11.01
CA GLU A 326 -12.63 -6.21 -12.37
C GLU A 326 -11.50 -5.19 -12.33
N HIS A 327 -11.70 -4.08 -11.62
CA HIS A 327 -10.75 -2.97 -11.53
C HIS A 327 -9.39 -3.41 -10.96
N VAL A 328 -9.39 -4.26 -9.95
CA VAL A 328 -8.15 -4.67 -9.27
C VAL A 328 -7.22 -5.48 -10.17
N GLN A 329 -7.71 -6.11 -11.24
CA GLN A 329 -6.91 -6.96 -12.15
C GLN A 329 -5.73 -6.21 -12.80
N GLN A 330 -5.85 -4.90 -13.02
CA GLN A 330 -4.76 -4.08 -13.53
C GLN A 330 -3.57 -3.99 -12.55
N TYR A 331 -3.80 -4.26 -11.26
CA TYR A 331 -2.79 -4.24 -10.20
C TYR A 331 -2.25 -5.63 -9.84
N ASP A 332 -2.58 -6.67 -10.64
CA ASP A 332 -1.90 -7.95 -10.48
C ASP A 332 -0.39 -7.77 -10.67
N PHE A 333 0.41 -8.35 -9.74
CA PHE A 333 1.85 -8.12 -9.73
C PHE A 333 2.56 -8.62 -11.00
N ARG A 334 1.99 -9.58 -11.72
CA ARG A 334 2.54 -10.06 -12.99
C ARG A 334 2.25 -9.07 -14.12
N ASN A 335 1.10 -8.40 -14.09
CA ASN A 335 0.74 -7.37 -15.05
C ASN A 335 1.57 -6.10 -14.82
N VAL A 336 1.66 -5.65 -13.56
CA VAL A 336 2.43 -4.46 -13.20
C VAL A 336 3.93 -4.69 -13.41
N LEU A 337 4.48 -5.81 -12.88
CA LEU A 337 5.90 -6.15 -13.04
C LEU A 337 6.09 -7.06 -14.28
N SER A 338 5.59 -6.61 -15.42
CA SER A 338 5.63 -7.33 -16.68
C SER A 338 7.02 -7.28 -17.35
N GLU A 339 7.27 -8.17 -18.31
CA GLU A 339 8.49 -8.09 -19.13
C GLU A 339 8.58 -6.76 -19.90
N GLU A 340 7.43 -6.21 -20.32
CA GLU A 340 7.36 -4.91 -20.98
C GLU A 340 7.85 -3.78 -20.07
N LEU A 341 7.40 -3.75 -18.80
CA LEU A 341 7.94 -2.79 -17.83
C LEU A 341 9.45 -2.98 -17.64
N MET A 342 9.94 -4.23 -17.54
CA MET A 342 11.38 -4.48 -17.38
C MET A 342 12.18 -3.96 -18.57
N LYS A 343 11.68 -4.09 -19.80
CA LYS A 343 12.30 -3.50 -21.01
C LYS A 343 12.25 -1.97 -20.97
N ARG A 344 11.10 -1.38 -20.63
CA ARG A 344 10.93 0.08 -20.51
C ARG A 344 11.87 0.68 -19.46
N LEU A 345 12.13 -0.05 -18.39
CA LEU A 345 13.08 0.35 -17.35
C LEU A 345 14.55 0.00 -17.70
N HIS A 346 14.85 -0.53 -18.88
CA HIS A 346 16.20 -1.00 -19.25
C HIS A 346 16.78 -2.04 -18.26
N LEU A 347 15.91 -2.82 -17.60
CA LEU A 347 16.32 -3.94 -16.75
C LEU A 347 16.58 -5.20 -17.58
N PHE A 348 15.87 -5.34 -18.71
CA PHE A 348 16.13 -6.32 -19.75
C PHE A 348 16.95 -5.67 -20.88
N ASP A 349 17.80 -6.46 -21.52
CA ASP A 349 18.51 -6.07 -22.73
C ASP A 349 17.58 -6.10 -23.95
#